data_f94e63e9c3407db7eec8a3380bd28b71
#
_entry.id   f94e63e9c3407db7eec8a3380bd28b71
#
_cell.length_a   1.000
_cell.length_b   1.000
_cell.length_c   1.000
_cell.angle_alpha   90.00
_cell.angle_beta   90.00
_cell.angle_gamma   90.00
#
_symmetry.space_group_name_H-M   'P 1'
#
loop_
_entity.id
_entity.type
_entity.pdbx_description
1 polymer ?
#
loop_
_entity_poly.entity_id
_entity_poly.type
_entity_poly.pdbx_seq_one_letter_code
_entity_poly.pdbx_strand_id
1 'polypeptide(L)'
;MERFSVEVQACAAALAPLATSRGARRCHGDLRLRNIVLWQGRPAPFDCIDFNDAFTDIDPLYDLAFLMMDLDHRGHCELAVEVFNTWAERMASEPGAEVGTAYGGLALLPFFKACRAGIRAKVSALALRGQDLKAHAAELTEARAYLALAIRYLGEAPPPRLIAVGGLSGSGKSTLAWSLAARLGAVLLRSDVIRKGFWGVEETEKLPSEACAHTVSARVYGAMWDRARMALAGGATVILDAAHLTEAERDKAGALAAEMGVRFDGIWLDAPVAHLKERVTDRVADASDADARVVEMQTGYEIGPIRCQRFPAEGPPESVAELAMAALGR
;
A
#
# COMPACT_ATOMS: atom_id res chain seq x y z
N MET A 1 5.58 28.02 12.72
CA MET A 1 6.32 28.54 11.56
C MET A 1 7.71 27.94 11.49
N GLU A 2 8.53 27.97 12.54
CA GLU A 2 9.88 27.37 12.53
C GLU A 2 9.90 25.86 12.21
N ARG A 3 9.05 25.04 12.82
CA ARG A 3 8.95 23.61 12.51
C ARG A 3 8.64 23.35 11.03
N PHE A 4 7.74 24.11 10.44
CA PHE A 4 7.38 23.98 9.03
C PHE A 4 8.58 24.36 8.12
N SER A 5 9.35 25.35 8.50
CA SER A 5 10.57 25.76 7.75
C SER A 5 11.67 24.69 7.79
N VAL A 6 11.87 24.04 8.95
CA VAL A 6 12.86 22.95 9.10
C VAL A 6 12.43 21.72 8.28
N GLU A 7 11.15 21.34 8.33
CA GLU A 7 10.62 20.24 7.52
C GLU A 7 10.70 20.53 6.02
N VAL A 8 10.41 21.75 5.60
CA VAL A 8 10.57 22.15 4.18
C VAL A 8 12.00 22.02 3.72
N GLN A 9 13.00 22.40 4.56
CA GLN A 9 14.41 22.24 4.21
C GLN A 9 14.86 20.79 4.17
N ALA A 10 14.42 19.96 5.13
CA ALA A 10 14.70 18.54 5.16
C ALA A 10 14.08 17.83 3.94
N CYS A 11 12.82 18.18 3.60
CA CYS A 11 12.16 17.67 2.40
C CYS A 11 12.82 18.13 1.12
N ALA A 12 13.30 19.38 1.03
CA ALA A 12 14.01 19.85 -0.15
C ALA A 12 15.32 19.07 -0.38
N ALA A 13 16.05 18.72 0.69
CA ALA A 13 17.24 17.88 0.61
C ALA A 13 16.90 16.43 0.19
N ALA A 14 15.78 15.89 0.66
CA ALA A 14 15.29 14.56 0.27
C ALA A 14 14.71 14.53 -1.15
N LEU A 15 14.12 15.64 -1.61
CA LEU A 15 13.56 15.79 -2.97
C LEU A 15 14.64 15.89 -4.04
N ALA A 16 15.80 16.49 -3.74
CA ALA A 16 16.84 16.74 -4.74
C ALA A 16 17.33 15.45 -5.44
N PRO A 17 17.62 14.33 -4.77
CA PRO A 17 17.96 13.07 -5.42
C PRO A 17 16.77 12.43 -6.16
N LEU A 18 15.55 12.61 -5.65
CA LEU A 18 14.35 12.01 -6.21
C LEU A 18 13.82 12.76 -7.44
N ALA A 19 14.09 14.06 -7.54
CA ALA A 19 13.71 14.88 -8.69
C ALA A 19 14.35 14.38 -10.00
N THR A 20 15.52 13.75 -9.92
CA THR A 20 16.22 13.18 -11.08
C THR A 20 15.76 11.77 -11.45
N SER A 21 15.25 10.98 -10.48
CA SER A 21 14.87 9.57 -10.68
C SER A 21 13.37 9.35 -10.89
N ARG A 22 12.52 10.24 -10.38
CA ARG A 22 11.05 10.06 -10.45
C ARG A 22 10.40 10.82 -11.59
N GLY A 23 10.95 11.93 -12.01
CA GLY A 23 10.45 12.80 -13.07
C GLY A 23 9.07 13.42 -12.78
N ALA A 24 8.88 14.68 -13.17
CA ALA A 24 7.54 15.25 -13.22
C ALA A 24 6.77 14.63 -14.39
N ARG A 25 5.49 14.35 -14.18
CA ARG A 25 4.57 13.87 -15.21
C ARG A 25 3.34 14.76 -15.24
N ARG A 26 2.67 14.81 -16.40
CA ARG A 26 1.38 15.46 -16.48
C ARG A 26 0.37 14.74 -15.61
N CYS A 27 -0.09 15.38 -14.55
CA CYS A 27 -1.01 14.87 -13.55
C CYS A 27 -2.32 15.67 -13.55
N HIS A 28 -3.27 15.30 -12.72
CA HIS A 28 -4.56 15.98 -12.58
C HIS A 28 -4.41 17.34 -11.86
N GLY A 29 -3.55 17.43 -10.86
CA GLY A 29 -3.26 18.64 -10.07
C GLY A 29 -4.24 18.92 -8.93
N ASP A 30 -5.52 18.56 -9.06
CA ASP A 30 -6.56 18.67 -8.02
C ASP A 30 -7.32 17.34 -7.84
N LEU A 31 -6.60 16.22 -7.74
CA LEU A 31 -7.19 14.89 -7.64
C LEU A 31 -7.82 14.67 -6.25
N ARG A 32 -9.13 14.89 -6.16
CA ARG A 32 -9.94 14.71 -4.94
C ARG A 32 -11.24 13.99 -5.26
N LEU A 33 -11.91 13.44 -4.24
CA LEU A 33 -13.17 12.71 -4.44
C LEU A 33 -14.26 13.54 -5.15
N ARG A 34 -14.33 14.85 -4.87
CA ARG A 34 -15.31 15.73 -5.57
C ARG A 34 -15.04 15.86 -7.08
N ASN A 35 -13.81 15.57 -7.52
CA ASN A 35 -13.40 15.61 -8.92
C ASN A 35 -13.32 14.18 -9.52
N ILE A 36 -14.03 13.23 -8.92
CA ILE A 36 -14.20 11.87 -9.41
C ILE A 36 -15.69 11.58 -9.54
N VAL A 37 -16.13 11.17 -10.72
CA VAL A 37 -17.51 10.77 -11.00
C VAL A 37 -17.59 9.30 -11.38
N LEU A 38 -18.75 8.69 -11.19
CA LEU A 38 -19.04 7.37 -11.77
C LEU A 38 -19.48 7.57 -13.22
N TRP A 39 -18.60 7.27 -14.16
CA TRP A 39 -18.90 7.30 -15.59
C TRP A 39 -18.99 5.87 -16.11
N GLN A 40 -20.13 5.51 -16.65
CA GLN A 40 -20.41 4.13 -17.12
C GLN A 40 -20.07 3.05 -16.08
N GLY A 41 -20.38 3.33 -14.80
CA GLY A 41 -20.13 2.41 -13.68
C GLY A 41 -18.66 2.33 -13.21
N ARG A 42 -17.77 3.18 -13.73
CA ARG A 42 -16.35 3.25 -13.34
C ARG A 42 -16.00 4.62 -12.77
N PRO A 43 -15.16 4.71 -11.74
CA PRO A 43 -14.62 5.99 -11.29
C PRO A 43 -13.81 6.65 -12.41
N ALA A 44 -14.11 7.90 -12.71
CA ALA A 44 -13.40 8.70 -13.71
C ALA A 44 -13.06 10.07 -13.13
N PRO A 45 -11.79 10.48 -13.11
CA PRO A 45 -11.40 11.83 -12.73
C PRO A 45 -11.84 12.83 -13.81
N PHE A 46 -12.22 14.02 -13.38
CA PHE A 46 -12.60 15.15 -14.24
C PHE A 46 -12.16 16.46 -13.61
N ASP A 47 -12.27 17.57 -14.34
CA ASP A 47 -11.91 18.91 -13.84
C ASP A 47 -10.43 19.01 -13.43
N CYS A 48 -9.53 18.48 -14.28
CA CYS A 48 -8.09 18.65 -14.06
C CYS A 48 -7.69 20.11 -14.26
N ILE A 49 -6.58 20.51 -13.62
CA ILE A 49 -6.01 21.85 -13.83
C ILE A 49 -5.46 21.92 -15.26
N ASP A 50 -5.90 22.90 -16.05
CA ASP A 50 -5.47 23.12 -17.44
C ASP A 50 -4.87 24.51 -17.71
N PHE A 51 -4.97 25.42 -16.72
CA PHE A 51 -4.56 26.82 -16.86
C PHE A 51 -3.11 27.10 -16.42
N ASN A 52 -2.41 26.15 -15.81
CA ASN A 52 -1.02 26.34 -15.36
C ASN A 52 -0.29 24.99 -15.23
N ASP A 53 0.66 24.76 -16.11
CA ASP A 53 1.46 23.53 -16.17
C ASP A 53 2.26 23.27 -14.89
N ALA A 54 2.69 24.30 -14.16
CA ALA A 54 3.39 24.13 -12.88
C ALA A 54 2.56 23.44 -11.79
N PHE A 55 1.23 23.35 -11.95
CA PHE A 55 0.36 22.64 -11.04
C PHE A 55 0.04 21.21 -11.49
N THR A 56 0.40 20.87 -12.72
CA THR A 56 0.10 19.55 -13.32
C THR A 56 1.35 18.78 -13.70
N ASP A 57 2.46 19.44 -14.01
CA ASP A 57 3.75 18.77 -14.24
C ASP A 57 4.43 18.54 -12.89
N ILE A 58 3.96 17.54 -12.16
CA ILE A 58 4.31 17.27 -10.76
C ILE A 58 4.65 15.79 -10.56
N ASP A 59 5.17 15.46 -9.37
CA ASP A 59 5.38 14.06 -8.96
C ASP A 59 4.00 13.35 -8.86
N PRO A 60 3.81 12.20 -9.51
CA PRO A 60 2.56 11.45 -9.45
C PRO A 60 2.13 11.07 -8.02
N LEU A 61 3.10 10.82 -7.11
CA LEU A 61 2.79 10.56 -5.71
C LEU A 61 2.25 11.82 -5.00
N TYR A 62 2.71 13.01 -5.40
CA TYR A 62 2.18 14.27 -4.88
C TYR A 62 0.73 14.51 -5.33
N ASP A 63 0.38 14.08 -6.55
CA ASP A 63 -1.01 14.15 -7.02
C ASP A 63 -1.88 13.12 -6.30
N LEU A 64 -1.43 11.86 -6.20
CA LEU A 64 -2.11 10.80 -5.45
C LEU A 64 -2.31 11.18 -3.97
N ALA A 65 -1.33 11.85 -3.35
CA ALA A 65 -1.41 12.29 -1.97
C ALA A 65 -2.62 13.20 -1.72
N PHE A 66 -3.14 13.88 -2.73
CA PHE A 66 -4.35 14.70 -2.59
C PHE A 66 -5.60 13.83 -2.40
N LEU A 67 -5.76 12.78 -3.20
CA LEU A 67 -6.86 11.83 -3.04
C LEU A 67 -6.78 11.10 -1.69
N MET A 68 -5.58 10.61 -1.35
CA MET A 68 -5.36 9.95 -0.06
C MET A 68 -5.71 10.85 1.12
N MET A 69 -5.27 12.12 1.08
CA MET A 69 -5.57 13.11 2.10
C MET A 69 -7.08 13.40 2.20
N ASP A 70 -7.78 13.49 1.06
CA ASP A 70 -9.23 13.73 1.05
C ASP A 70 -10.01 12.52 1.59
N LEU A 71 -9.57 11.30 1.30
CA LEU A 71 -10.09 10.07 1.91
C LEU A 71 -9.87 10.05 3.43
N ASP A 72 -8.67 10.35 3.90
CA ASP A 72 -8.35 10.44 5.33
C ASP A 72 -9.20 11.51 6.05
N HIS A 73 -9.40 12.66 5.41
CA HIS A 73 -10.22 13.74 5.95
C HIS A 73 -11.67 13.30 6.15
N ARG A 74 -12.17 12.43 5.28
CA ARG A 74 -13.53 11.87 5.34
C ARG A 74 -13.65 10.62 6.21
N GLY A 75 -12.55 10.18 6.85
CA GLY A 75 -12.54 9.00 7.70
C GLY A 75 -12.41 7.67 6.96
N HIS A 76 -12.03 7.69 5.68
CA HIS A 76 -11.84 6.51 4.83
C HIS A 76 -10.35 6.13 4.68
N CYS A 77 -9.62 6.06 5.82
CA CYS A 77 -8.17 5.77 5.81
C CYS A 77 -7.84 4.42 5.16
N GLU A 78 -8.69 3.41 5.34
CA GLU A 78 -8.51 2.09 4.74
C GLU A 78 -8.55 2.15 3.21
N LEU A 79 -9.47 2.93 2.63
CA LEU A 79 -9.53 3.16 1.19
C LEU A 79 -8.32 3.94 0.69
N ALA A 80 -7.77 4.87 1.47
CA ALA A 80 -6.53 5.57 1.09
C ALA A 80 -5.34 4.59 0.98
N VAL A 81 -5.27 3.59 1.85
CA VAL A 81 -4.25 2.53 1.81
C VAL A 81 -4.45 1.63 0.59
N GLU A 82 -5.68 1.24 0.28
CA GLU A 82 -6.01 0.44 -0.90
C GLU A 82 -5.65 1.18 -2.20
N VAL A 83 -6.04 2.44 -2.31
CA VAL A 83 -5.70 3.31 -3.45
C VAL A 83 -4.19 3.40 -3.63
N PHE A 84 -3.43 3.60 -2.54
CA PHE A 84 -1.98 3.65 -2.62
C PHE A 84 -1.39 2.32 -3.10
N ASN A 85 -1.77 1.20 -2.50
CA ASN A 85 -1.21 -0.11 -2.84
C ASN A 85 -1.51 -0.51 -4.29
N THR A 86 -2.74 -0.26 -4.76
CA THR A 86 -3.13 -0.52 -6.15
C THR A 86 -2.34 0.37 -7.12
N TRP A 87 -2.22 1.67 -6.81
CA TRP A 87 -1.44 2.60 -7.63
C TRP A 87 0.04 2.21 -7.69
N ALA A 88 0.64 1.89 -6.54
CA ALA A 88 2.06 1.57 -6.44
C ALA A 88 2.41 0.30 -7.23
N GLU A 89 1.56 -0.71 -7.15
CA GLU A 89 1.73 -1.95 -7.91
C GLU A 89 1.60 -1.73 -9.42
N ARG A 90 0.60 -0.92 -9.84
CA ARG A 90 0.41 -0.55 -11.25
C ARG A 90 1.63 0.20 -11.79
N MET A 91 2.08 1.21 -11.06
CA MET A 91 3.27 2.01 -11.41
C MET A 91 4.54 1.15 -11.50
N ALA A 92 4.70 0.17 -10.60
CA ALA A 92 5.87 -0.72 -10.60
C ALA A 92 5.80 -1.82 -11.68
N SER A 93 4.64 -2.03 -12.28
CA SER A 93 4.39 -3.05 -13.32
C SER A 93 4.37 -2.46 -14.74
N GLU A 94 4.41 -1.14 -14.91
CA GLU A 94 4.48 -0.50 -16.22
C GLU A 94 5.76 -0.89 -16.96
N PRO A 95 5.71 -1.15 -18.28
CA PRO A 95 6.91 -1.44 -19.07
C PRO A 95 7.93 -0.31 -18.99
N GLY A 96 9.16 -0.61 -18.59
CA GLY A 96 10.22 0.38 -18.41
C GLY A 96 10.12 1.19 -17.14
N ALA A 97 9.19 0.89 -16.23
CA ALA A 97 9.10 1.55 -14.95
C ALA A 97 10.31 1.21 -14.07
N GLU A 98 10.93 2.24 -13.51
CA GLU A 98 11.85 2.04 -12.40
C GLU A 98 11.04 1.80 -11.13
N VAL A 99 11.32 0.70 -10.43
CA VAL A 99 10.64 0.32 -9.16
C VAL A 99 10.72 1.47 -8.13
N GLY A 100 11.78 2.28 -8.19
CA GLY A 100 11.96 3.50 -7.41
C GLY A 100 10.87 4.55 -7.60
N THR A 101 10.17 4.56 -8.74
CA THR A 101 9.10 5.54 -9.00
C THR A 101 7.92 5.37 -8.04
N ALA A 102 7.54 4.15 -7.71
CA ALA A 102 6.41 3.88 -6.81
C ALA A 102 6.80 3.96 -5.33
N TYR A 103 7.88 3.28 -4.93
CA TYR A 103 8.20 3.08 -3.50
C TYR A 103 9.27 4.04 -2.97
N GLY A 104 10.14 4.59 -3.82
CA GLY A 104 11.23 5.48 -3.40
C GLY A 104 10.80 6.84 -2.86
N GLY A 105 9.53 7.24 -3.08
CA GLY A 105 8.98 8.51 -2.58
C GLY A 105 8.23 8.42 -1.26
N LEU A 106 8.14 7.25 -0.65
CA LEU A 106 7.32 7.03 0.54
C LEU A 106 7.71 7.91 1.73
N ALA A 107 9.01 8.20 1.89
CA ALA A 107 9.48 9.15 2.92
C ALA A 107 8.84 10.54 2.78
N LEU A 108 8.43 10.93 1.58
CA LEU A 108 7.81 12.23 1.29
C LEU A 108 6.28 12.20 1.39
N LEU A 109 5.66 11.03 1.40
CA LEU A 109 4.20 10.91 1.37
C LEU A 109 3.51 11.65 2.52
N PRO A 110 3.97 11.57 3.79
CA PRO A 110 3.37 12.35 4.88
C PRO A 110 3.46 13.86 4.62
N PHE A 111 4.59 14.34 4.14
CA PHE A 111 4.77 15.75 3.80
C PHE A 111 3.87 16.17 2.62
N PHE A 112 3.77 15.37 1.58
CA PHE A 112 2.87 15.62 0.45
C PHE A 112 1.41 15.73 0.90
N LYS A 113 0.96 14.80 1.74
CA LYS A 113 -0.38 14.85 2.35
C LYS A 113 -0.57 16.09 3.21
N ALA A 114 0.44 16.47 3.99
CA ALA A 114 0.41 17.70 4.81
C ALA A 114 0.30 18.96 3.94
N CYS A 115 1.05 19.04 2.84
CA CYS A 115 0.95 20.16 1.89
C CYS A 115 -0.45 20.26 1.29
N ARG A 116 -1.03 19.14 0.84
CA ARG A 116 -2.38 19.10 0.26
C ARG A 116 -3.45 19.50 1.29
N ALA A 117 -3.36 19.02 2.53
CA ALA A 117 -4.24 19.45 3.63
C ALA A 117 -4.08 20.96 3.95
N GLY A 118 -2.84 21.46 3.99
CA GLY A 118 -2.54 22.89 4.18
C GLY A 118 -3.14 23.78 3.09
N ILE A 119 -3.05 23.35 1.82
CA ILE A 119 -3.70 24.04 0.69
C ILE A 119 -5.21 24.10 0.92
N ARG A 120 -5.84 22.99 1.31
CA ARG A 120 -7.30 22.96 1.60
C ARG A 120 -7.67 23.88 2.75
N ALA A 121 -6.94 23.82 3.86
CA ALA A 121 -7.15 24.70 5.00
C ALA A 121 -7.07 26.18 4.59
N LYS A 122 -6.06 26.55 3.79
CA LYS A 122 -5.87 27.90 3.28
C LYS A 122 -7.03 28.34 2.38
N VAL A 123 -7.43 27.50 1.41
CA VAL A 123 -8.52 27.82 0.47
C VAL A 123 -9.83 28.00 1.22
N SER A 124 -10.18 27.09 2.14
CA SER A 124 -11.38 27.20 2.97
C SER A 124 -11.36 28.47 3.85
N ALA A 125 -10.21 28.78 4.46
CA ALA A 125 -10.06 29.99 5.27
C ALA A 125 -10.15 31.29 4.45
N LEU A 126 -9.62 31.32 3.24
CA LEU A 126 -9.72 32.48 2.34
C LEU A 126 -11.15 32.76 1.88
N ALA A 127 -11.95 31.72 1.66
CA ALA A 127 -13.36 31.83 1.31
C ALA A 127 -14.19 32.50 2.44
N LEU A 128 -13.71 32.43 3.69
CA LEU A 128 -14.35 33.03 4.85
C LEU A 128 -13.93 34.49 5.09
N ARG A 129 -12.98 35.03 4.31
CA ARG A 129 -12.47 36.37 4.49
C ARG A 129 -13.56 37.40 4.26
N GLY A 130 -13.86 38.22 5.29
CA GLY A 130 -14.91 39.25 5.23
C GLY A 130 -16.33 38.71 5.46
N GLN A 131 -16.50 37.44 5.79
CA GLN A 131 -17.79 36.82 6.09
C GLN A 131 -18.04 36.80 7.60
N ASP A 132 -19.31 36.70 8.00
CA ASP A 132 -19.68 36.44 9.40
C ASP A 132 -19.30 34.98 9.77
N LEU A 133 -18.28 34.83 10.62
CA LEU A 133 -17.79 33.52 11.04
C LEU A 133 -18.82 32.69 11.82
N LYS A 134 -19.84 33.34 12.43
CA LYS A 134 -20.91 32.59 13.11
C LYS A 134 -21.86 31.95 12.08
N ALA A 135 -22.16 32.69 11.01
CA ALA A 135 -22.99 32.18 9.93
C ALA A 135 -22.29 31.05 9.11
N HIS A 136 -20.95 31.03 9.13
CA HIS A 136 -20.12 30.08 8.38
C HIS A 136 -19.33 29.16 9.33
N ALA A 137 -19.92 28.74 10.43
CA ALA A 137 -19.26 27.94 11.46
C ALA A 137 -18.84 26.54 10.94
N ALA A 138 -19.58 25.97 9.98
CA ALA A 138 -19.26 24.67 9.37
C ALA A 138 -17.99 24.74 8.52
N GLU A 139 -17.87 25.76 7.68
CA GLU A 139 -16.70 25.98 6.82
C GLU A 139 -15.44 26.30 7.63
N LEU A 140 -15.60 27.03 8.74
CA LEU A 140 -14.50 27.29 9.68
C LEU A 140 -14.05 26.00 10.36
N THR A 141 -15.00 25.14 10.72
CA THR A 141 -14.70 23.82 11.32
C THR A 141 -13.97 22.94 10.32
N GLU A 142 -14.39 22.91 9.06
CA GLU A 142 -13.71 22.18 7.98
C GLU A 142 -12.27 22.69 7.76
N ALA A 143 -12.07 24.02 7.70
CA ALA A 143 -10.75 24.60 7.54
C ALA A 143 -9.80 24.21 8.70
N ARG A 144 -10.32 24.19 9.93
CA ARG A 144 -9.58 23.74 11.12
C ARG A 144 -9.27 22.23 11.07
N ALA A 145 -10.19 21.42 10.59
CA ALA A 145 -9.99 19.98 10.43
C ALA A 145 -8.87 19.66 9.43
N TYR A 146 -8.81 20.35 8.30
CA TYR A 146 -7.69 20.24 7.35
C TYR A 146 -6.36 20.67 7.97
N LEU A 147 -6.33 21.76 8.74
CA LEU A 147 -5.12 22.21 9.42
C LEU A 147 -4.65 21.19 10.46
N ALA A 148 -5.56 20.65 11.25
CA ALA A 148 -5.25 19.60 12.22
C ALA A 148 -4.71 18.34 11.55
N LEU A 149 -5.28 17.97 10.40
CA LEU A 149 -4.83 16.84 9.58
C LEU A 149 -3.39 17.09 9.05
N ALA A 150 -3.09 18.28 8.54
CA ALA A 150 -1.74 18.64 8.09
C ALA A 150 -0.71 18.51 9.23
N ILE A 151 -1.04 19.00 10.42
CA ILE A 151 -0.17 18.89 11.61
C ILE A 151 0.03 17.43 12.00
N ARG A 152 -1.02 16.60 11.95
CA ARG A 152 -0.94 15.16 12.25
C ARG A 152 0.01 14.42 11.33
N TYR A 153 0.00 14.72 10.02
CA TYR A 153 0.92 14.10 9.07
C TYR A 153 2.40 14.44 9.31
N LEU A 154 2.69 15.58 9.92
CA LEU A 154 4.04 16.01 10.30
C LEU A 154 4.44 15.54 11.71
N GLY A 155 3.59 14.78 12.39
CA GLY A 155 3.87 14.17 13.68
C GLY A 155 4.78 12.95 13.56
N GLU A 156 5.17 12.39 14.70
CA GLU A 156 5.94 11.16 14.75
C GLU A 156 5.10 9.99 14.24
N ALA A 157 5.64 9.25 13.27
CA ALA A 157 5.06 8.00 12.79
C ALA A 157 5.53 6.83 13.67
N PRO A 158 4.72 5.77 13.84
CA PRO A 158 5.19 4.54 14.46
C PRO A 158 6.41 3.97 13.71
N PRO A 159 7.35 3.33 14.41
CA PRO A 159 8.50 2.72 13.76
C PRO A 159 8.04 1.68 12.73
N PRO A 160 8.66 1.65 11.54
CA PRO A 160 8.31 0.69 10.50
C PRO A 160 8.60 -0.74 10.93
N ARG A 161 7.87 -1.71 10.37
CA ARG A 161 8.10 -3.14 10.58
C ARG A 161 7.90 -3.92 9.29
N LEU A 162 8.47 -5.11 9.23
CA LEU A 162 8.24 -6.07 8.15
C LEU A 162 7.37 -7.22 8.69
N ILE A 163 6.23 -7.43 8.04
CA ILE A 163 5.30 -8.52 8.37
C ILE A 163 5.28 -9.49 7.19
N ALA A 164 5.56 -10.76 7.43
CA ALA A 164 5.43 -11.80 6.41
C ALA A 164 4.21 -12.67 6.70
N VAL A 165 3.25 -12.73 5.77
CA VAL A 165 2.05 -13.57 5.87
C VAL A 165 2.22 -14.76 4.95
N GLY A 166 2.41 -15.94 5.54
CA GLY A 166 2.65 -17.22 4.88
C GLY A 166 1.54 -18.24 5.11
N GLY A 167 1.58 -19.34 4.36
CA GLY A 167 0.65 -20.46 4.46
C GLY A 167 0.31 -21.05 3.09
N LEU A 168 -0.34 -22.20 3.06
CA LEU A 168 -0.73 -22.87 1.81
C LEU A 168 -1.78 -22.07 1.03
N SER A 169 -1.94 -22.37 -0.25
CA SER A 169 -3.00 -21.78 -1.07
C SER A 169 -4.37 -22.05 -0.46
N GLY A 170 -5.27 -21.08 -0.46
CA GLY A 170 -6.59 -21.17 0.19
C GLY A 170 -6.60 -20.88 1.71
N SER A 171 -5.44 -20.63 2.36
CA SER A 171 -5.41 -20.36 3.80
C SER A 171 -5.93 -18.97 4.20
N GLY A 172 -6.22 -18.05 3.26
CA GLY A 172 -6.73 -16.72 3.55
C GLY A 172 -5.64 -15.66 3.72
N LYS A 173 -4.39 -15.93 3.29
CA LYS A 173 -3.25 -15.00 3.39
C LYS A 173 -3.56 -13.60 2.88
N SER A 174 -4.06 -13.51 1.65
CA SER A 174 -4.31 -12.23 1.00
C SER A 174 -5.41 -11.43 1.71
N THR A 175 -6.45 -12.12 2.18
CA THR A 175 -7.52 -11.51 2.98
C THR A 175 -6.97 -10.92 4.28
N LEU A 176 -6.14 -11.70 5.01
CA LEU A 176 -5.49 -11.22 6.22
C LEU A 176 -4.53 -10.06 5.91
N ALA A 177 -3.70 -10.21 4.90
CA ALA A 177 -2.71 -9.20 4.51
C ALA A 177 -3.36 -7.85 4.15
N TRP A 178 -4.48 -7.86 3.40
CA TRP A 178 -5.28 -6.66 3.13
C TRP A 178 -5.86 -6.04 4.40
N SER A 179 -6.46 -6.85 5.28
CA SER A 179 -7.01 -6.35 6.54
C SER A 179 -5.93 -5.73 7.44
N LEU A 180 -4.75 -6.35 7.51
CA LEU A 180 -3.61 -5.79 8.25
C LEU A 180 -3.07 -4.51 7.59
N ALA A 181 -2.97 -4.48 6.26
CA ALA A 181 -2.50 -3.30 5.52
C ALA A 181 -3.41 -2.10 5.78
N ALA A 182 -4.71 -2.28 5.68
CA ALA A 182 -5.71 -1.24 5.94
C ALA A 182 -5.59 -0.66 7.36
N ARG A 183 -5.50 -1.54 8.38
CA ARG A 183 -5.44 -1.16 9.79
C ARG A 183 -4.10 -0.52 10.21
N LEU A 184 -2.99 -0.93 9.57
CA LEU A 184 -1.63 -0.46 9.90
C LEU A 184 -1.15 0.68 8.99
N GLY A 185 -1.89 1.01 7.94
CA GLY A 185 -1.43 1.96 6.93
C GLY A 185 -0.22 1.42 6.14
N ALA A 186 -0.14 0.10 5.94
CA ALA A 186 1.04 -0.57 5.44
C ALA A 186 1.08 -0.69 3.91
N VAL A 187 2.29 -0.74 3.37
CA VAL A 187 2.54 -1.16 1.99
C VAL A 187 2.34 -2.67 1.91
N LEU A 188 1.49 -3.11 0.99
CA LEU A 188 1.19 -4.52 0.75
C LEU A 188 1.87 -4.98 -0.55
N LEU A 189 2.73 -5.97 -0.44
CA LEU A 189 3.42 -6.59 -1.57
C LEU A 189 2.93 -8.02 -1.75
N ARG A 190 2.23 -8.28 -2.86
CA ARG A 190 1.60 -9.56 -3.16
C ARG A 190 2.37 -10.28 -4.25
N SER A 191 2.90 -11.47 -3.94
CA SER A 191 3.69 -12.26 -4.89
C SER A 191 2.92 -12.60 -6.17
N ASP A 192 1.61 -12.86 -6.07
CA ASP A 192 0.77 -13.19 -7.22
C ASP A 192 0.56 -11.97 -8.13
N VAL A 193 0.37 -10.78 -7.56
CA VAL A 193 0.24 -9.52 -8.33
C VAL A 193 1.55 -9.15 -9.02
N ILE A 194 2.69 -9.27 -8.32
CA ILE A 194 4.01 -9.05 -8.92
C ILE A 194 4.23 -10.01 -10.08
N ARG A 195 3.82 -11.27 -9.94
CA ARG A 195 3.89 -12.29 -11.01
C ARG A 195 3.06 -11.88 -12.22
N LYS A 196 1.81 -11.43 -12.03
CA LYS A 196 0.94 -10.91 -13.10
C LYS A 196 1.58 -9.72 -13.82
N GLY A 197 2.18 -8.79 -13.08
CA GLY A 197 2.90 -7.65 -13.63
C GLY A 197 4.04 -8.05 -14.58
N PHE A 198 4.76 -9.14 -14.33
CA PHE A 198 5.80 -9.63 -15.24
C PHE A 198 5.27 -10.13 -16.59
N TRP A 199 3.98 -10.47 -16.66
CA TRP A 199 3.30 -10.87 -17.91
C TRP A 199 2.48 -9.73 -18.52
N GLY A 200 2.39 -8.56 -17.85
CA GLY A 200 1.61 -7.43 -18.33
C GLY A 200 0.12 -7.71 -18.41
N VAL A 201 -0.39 -8.63 -17.58
CA VAL A 201 -1.81 -9.00 -17.52
C VAL A 201 -2.50 -8.41 -16.30
N GLU A 202 -3.83 -8.32 -16.34
CA GLU A 202 -4.64 -7.87 -15.20
C GLU A 202 -4.60 -8.90 -14.07
N GLU A 203 -4.84 -8.45 -12.81
CA GLU A 203 -4.77 -9.30 -11.63
C GLU A 203 -5.63 -10.56 -11.71
N THR A 204 -6.79 -10.49 -12.36
CA THR A 204 -7.76 -11.58 -12.47
C THR A 204 -7.58 -12.46 -13.70
N GLU A 205 -6.65 -12.11 -14.60
CA GLU A 205 -6.35 -12.90 -15.79
C GLU A 205 -5.45 -14.07 -15.44
N LYS A 206 -5.79 -15.27 -15.92
CA LYS A 206 -5.01 -16.49 -15.65
C LYS A 206 -3.68 -16.49 -16.39
N LEU A 207 -2.64 -16.88 -15.68
CA LEU A 207 -1.31 -17.06 -16.23
C LEU A 207 -1.11 -18.46 -16.82
N PRO A 208 -0.22 -18.60 -17.81
CA PRO A 208 0.22 -19.91 -18.29
C PRO A 208 1.03 -20.67 -17.22
N SER A 209 1.11 -21.98 -17.34
CA SER A 209 1.80 -22.86 -16.36
C SER A 209 3.27 -22.50 -16.14
N GLU A 210 3.93 -21.98 -17.17
CA GLU A 210 5.34 -21.56 -17.16
C GLU A 210 5.58 -20.42 -16.17
N ALA A 211 4.55 -19.62 -15.86
CA ALA A 211 4.61 -18.55 -14.86
C ALA A 211 4.86 -19.07 -13.43
N CYS A 212 4.60 -20.36 -13.18
CA CYS A 212 4.85 -21.01 -11.89
C CYS A 212 6.25 -21.67 -11.82
N ALA A 213 7.07 -21.59 -12.88
CA ALA A 213 8.42 -22.15 -12.88
C ALA A 213 9.27 -21.57 -11.72
N HIS A 214 10.17 -22.41 -11.18
CA HIS A 214 11.03 -22.03 -10.05
C HIS A 214 11.86 -20.76 -10.34
N THR A 215 12.39 -20.63 -11.57
CA THR A 215 13.16 -19.45 -12.00
C THR A 215 12.31 -18.17 -12.00
N VAL A 216 11.04 -18.27 -12.39
CA VAL A 216 10.09 -17.16 -12.35
C VAL A 216 9.76 -16.81 -10.91
N SER A 217 9.49 -17.81 -10.08
CA SER A 217 9.23 -17.61 -8.65
C SER A 217 10.40 -16.91 -7.95
N ALA A 218 11.64 -17.30 -8.25
CA ALA A 218 12.83 -16.62 -7.72
C ALA A 218 12.89 -15.13 -8.13
N ARG A 219 12.52 -14.79 -9.37
CA ARG A 219 12.45 -13.40 -9.85
C ARG A 219 11.34 -12.61 -9.14
N VAL A 220 10.17 -13.23 -8.95
CA VAL A 220 9.03 -12.61 -8.23
C VAL A 220 9.43 -12.27 -6.80
N TYR A 221 10.03 -13.22 -6.09
CA TYR A 221 10.52 -12.96 -4.72
C TYR A 221 11.64 -11.91 -4.72
N GLY A 222 12.57 -11.93 -5.69
CA GLY A 222 13.60 -10.91 -5.85
C GLY A 222 12.99 -9.51 -5.94
N ALA A 223 12.03 -9.31 -6.84
CA ALA A 223 11.32 -8.04 -6.99
C ALA A 223 10.54 -7.64 -5.73
N MET A 224 9.94 -8.60 -5.03
CA MET A 224 9.24 -8.36 -3.77
C MET A 224 10.19 -7.86 -2.69
N TRP A 225 11.40 -8.45 -2.57
CA TRP A 225 12.42 -8.01 -1.61
C TRP A 225 12.94 -6.60 -1.94
N ASP A 226 13.16 -6.29 -3.21
CA ASP A 226 13.63 -4.96 -3.62
C ASP A 226 12.59 -3.87 -3.33
N ARG A 227 11.31 -4.13 -3.64
CA ARG A 227 10.20 -3.24 -3.30
C ARG A 227 10.07 -3.06 -1.77
N ALA A 228 10.18 -4.15 -1.02
CA ALA A 228 10.13 -4.10 0.45
C ALA A 228 11.26 -3.26 1.03
N ARG A 229 12.49 -3.43 0.54
CA ARG A 229 13.66 -2.63 0.95
C ARG A 229 13.42 -1.14 0.71
N MET A 230 12.92 -0.75 -0.46
CA MET A 230 12.63 0.64 -0.77
C MET A 230 11.54 1.22 0.13
N ALA A 231 10.45 0.47 0.36
CA ALA A 231 9.36 0.92 1.19
C ALA A 231 9.76 1.07 2.67
N LEU A 232 10.53 0.12 3.21
CA LEU A 232 11.08 0.19 4.56
C LEU A 232 12.07 1.35 4.72
N ALA A 233 12.93 1.58 3.73
CA ALA A 233 13.83 2.73 3.70
C ALA A 233 13.07 4.07 3.69
N GLY A 234 11.89 4.09 3.09
CA GLY A 234 10.94 5.22 3.14
C GLY A 234 10.16 5.36 4.45
N GLY A 235 10.44 4.51 5.45
CA GLY A 235 9.79 4.56 6.77
C GLY A 235 8.39 3.89 6.80
N ALA A 236 8.00 3.17 5.77
CA ALA A 236 6.71 2.49 5.72
C ALA A 236 6.77 1.11 6.37
N THR A 237 5.72 0.71 7.08
CA THR A 237 5.48 -0.68 7.43
C THR A 237 5.15 -1.47 6.16
N VAL A 238 5.72 -2.67 6.02
CA VAL A 238 5.55 -3.51 4.82
C VAL A 238 4.95 -4.86 5.21
N ILE A 239 3.98 -5.31 4.43
CA ILE A 239 3.39 -6.65 4.52
C ILE A 239 3.73 -7.43 3.25
N LEU A 240 4.30 -8.61 3.42
CA LEU A 240 4.60 -9.56 2.35
C LEU A 240 3.51 -10.62 2.32
N ASP A 241 2.72 -10.66 1.25
CA ASP A 241 1.73 -11.70 0.98
C ASP A 241 2.29 -12.69 -0.04
N ALA A 242 2.78 -13.81 0.45
CA ALA A 242 3.30 -14.89 -0.36
C ALA A 242 3.14 -16.24 0.35
N ALA A 243 3.30 -17.33 -0.37
CA ALA A 243 3.18 -18.67 0.23
C ALA A 243 4.28 -18.94 1.28
N HIS A 244 5.50 -18.41 1.08
CA HIS A 244 6.67 -18.61 1.97
C HIS A 244 6.87 -20.08 2.35
N LEU A 245 6.76 -20.98 1.36
CA LEU A 245 6.74 -22.43 1.60
C LEU A 245 8.09 -22.97 2.10
N THR A 246 9.20 -22.42 1.61
CA THR A 246 10.53 -22.88 2.01
C THR A 246 11.03 -22.14 3.25
N GLU A 247 11.85 -22.82 4.07
CA GLU A 247 12.54 -22.19 5.20
C GLU A 247 13.40 -21.01 4.72
N ALA A 248 14.08 -21.17 3.58
CA ALA A 248 14.92 -20.13 2.99
C ALA A 248 14.16 -18.84 2.64
N GLU A 249 12.92 -18.93 2.16
CA GLU A 249 12.06 -17.75 1.90
C GLU A 249 11.70 -17.04 3.19
N ARG A 250 11.37 -17.79 4.25
CA ARG A 250 11.03 -17.23 5.57
C ARG A 250 12.23 -16.58 6.24
N ASP A 251 13.39 -17.25 6.19
CA ASP A 251 14.64 -16.73 6.75
C ASP A 251 15.08 -15.46 6.00
N LYS A 252 14.87 -15.41 4.69
CA LYS A 252 15.16 -14.21 3.88
C LYS A 252 14.31 -13.01 4.30
N ALA A 253 13.05 -13.21 4.65
CA ALA A 253 12.20 -12.14 5.17
C ALA A 253 12.74 -11.60 6.50
N GLY A 254 13.12 -12.49 7.42
CA GLY A 254 13.74 -12.10 8.68
C GLY A 254 15.08 -11.40 8.50
N ALA A 255 15.93 -11.90 7.58
CA ALA A 255 17.21 -11.28 7.24
C ALA A 255 17.04 -9.88 6.64
N LEU A 256 16.05 -9.66 5.79
CA LEU A 256 15.73 -8.33 5.25
C LEU A 256 15.33 -7.36 6.37
N ALA A 257 14.48 -7.79 7.30
CA ALA A 257 14.11 -6.94 8.44
C ALA A 257 15.32 -6.57 9.30
N ALA A 258 16.22 -7.52 9.55
CA ALA A 258 17.46 -7.29 10.28
C ALA A 258 18.40 -6.33 9.53
N GLU A 259 18.56 -6.51 8.20
CA GLU A 259 19.32 -5.61 7.31
C GLU A 259 18.80 -4.17 7.40
N MET A 260 17.48 -4.01 7.42
CA MET A 260 16.83 -2.70 7.49
C MET A 260 16.69 -2.13 8.90
N GLY A 261 17.11 -2.88 9.94
CA GLY A 261 17.01 -2.46 11.33
C GLY A 261 15.57 -2.30 11.84
N VAL A 262 14.62 -3.06 11.28
CA VAL A 262 13.19 -3.01 11.65
C VAL A 262 12.73 -4.29 12.32
N ARG A 263 11.64 -4.20 13.09
CA ARG A 263 11.00 -5.37 13.68
C ARG A 263 10.47 -6.31 12.59
N PHE A 264 10.66 -7.62 12.79
CA PHE A 264 10.10 -8.68 11.96
C PHE A 264 8.96 -9.39 12.69
N ASP A 265 7.84 -9.57 12.01
CA ASP A 265 6.70 -10.34 12.48
C ASP A 265 6.33 -11.39 11.42
N GLY A 266 6.58 -12.67 11.70
CA GLY A 266 6.19 -13.77 10.82
C GLY A 266 4.83 -14.35 11.23
N ILE A 267 3.90 -14.42 10.30
CA ILE A 267 2.56 -15.00 10.47
C ILE A 267 2.42 -16.19 9.55
N TRP A 268 1.97 -17.31 10.08
CA TRP A 268 1.66 -18.51 9.31
C TRP A 268 0.20 -18.92 9.53
N LEU A 269 -0.56 -19.02 8.44
CA LEU A 269 -1.96 -19.43 8.47
C LEU A 269 -2.10 -20.92 8.26
N ASP A 270 -2.73 -21.59 9.23
CA ASP A 270 -3.05 -23.02 9.19
C ASP A 270 -4.54 -23.23 8.98
N ALA A 271 -4.89 -24.12 8.04
CA ALA A 271 -6.24 -24.62 7.88
C ALA A 271 -6.20 -26.08 7.37
N PRO A 272 -7.22 -26.90 7.68
CA PRO A 272 -7.33 -28.24 7.16
C PRO A 272 -7.34 -28.27 5.63
N VAL A 273 -6.67 -29.28 5.03
CA VAL A 273 -6.53 -29.40 3.57
C VAL A 273 -7.89 -29.40 2.84
N ALA A 274 -8.91 -29.98 3.46
CA ALA A 274 -10.26 -29.98 2.89
C ALA A 274 -10.80 -28.55 2.70
N HIS A 275 -10.67 -27.69 3.73
CA HIS A 275 -11.08 -26.28 3.66
C HIS A 275 -10.25 -25.46 2.67
N LEU A 276 -8.95 -25.77 2.55
CA LEU A 276 -8.08 -25.11 1.55
C LEU A 276 -8.58 -25.39 0.14
N LYS A 277 -8.87 -26.68 -0.17
CA LYS A 277 -9.38 -27.10 -1.48
C LYS A 277 -10.74 -26.49 -1.81
N GLU A 278 -11.68 -26.46 -0.85
CA GLU A 278 -12.98 -25.81 -0.99
C GLU A 278 -12.81 -24.33 -1.35
N ARG A 279 -12.06 -23.59 -0.55
CA ARG A 279 -11.85 -22.15 -0.73
C ARG A 279 -11.22 -21.77 -2.06
N VAL A 280 -10.24 -22.56 -2.57
CA VAL A 280 -9.65 -22.26 -3.88
C VAL A 280 -10.61 -22.61 -5.03
N THR A 281 -11.54 -23.54 -4.83
CA THR A 281 -12.56 -23.92 -5.82
C THR A 281 -13.66 -22.86 -5.94
N ASP A 282 -14.08 -22.30 -4.80
CA ASP A 282 -15.15 -21.28 -4.73
C ASP A 282 -14.66 -19.87 -5.06
N ARG A 283 -13.36 -19.70 -5.25
CA ARG A 283 -12.73 -18.41 -5.52
C ARG A 283 -13.14 -17.84 -6.87
N VAL A 284 -13.55 -16.57 -6.87
CA VAL A 284 -13.92 -15.82 -8.08
C VAL A 284 -13.07 -14.55 -8.15
N ALA A 285 -12.50 -14.25 -9.32
CA ALA A 285 -11.80 -13.01 -9.62
C ALA A 285 -10.69 -12.63 -8.60
N ASP A 286 -9.75 -13.54 -8.35
CA ASP A 286 -8.59 -13.33 -7.47
C ASP A 286 -7.29 -13.26 -8.29
N ALA A 287 -6.24 -12.62 -7.74
CA ALA A 287 -4.92 -12.57 -8.33
C ALA A 287 -4.22 -13.94 -8.31
N SER A 288 -4.56 -14.82 -7.37
CA SER A 288 -3.98 -16.16 -7.28
C SER A 288 -4.66 -17.13 -8.24
N ASP A 289 -3.86 -17.79 -9.10
CA ASP A 289 -4.31 -18.83 -10.03
C ASP A 289 -4.34 -20.24 -9.40
N ALA A 290 -4.06 -20.37 -8.09
CA ALA A 290 -3.99 -21.65 -7.42
C ALA A 290 -5.36 -22.35 -7.37
N ASP A 291 -5.39 -23.60 -7.84
CA ASP A 291 -6.54 -24.53 -7.79
C ASP A 291 -6.32 -25.64 -6.73
N ALA A 292 -7.26 -26.58 -6.64
CA ALA A 292 -7.17 -27.72 -5.73
C ALA A 292 -5.93 -28.62 -5.99
N ARG A 293 -5.41 -28.67 -7.20
CA ARG A 293 -4.19 -29.44 -7.55
C ARG A 293 -2.96 -28.77 -6.97
N VAL A 294 -2.91 -27.43 -7.00
CA VAL A 294 -1.83 -26.65 -6.39
C VAL A 294 -1.81 -26.87 -4.87
N VAL A 295 -2.96 -26.88 -4.21
CA VAL A 295 -3.06 -27.20 -2.78
C VAL A 295 -2.50 -28.60 -2.50
N GLU A 296 -2.90 -29.59 -3.30
CA GLU A 296 -2.45 -30.98 -3.15
C GLU A 296 -0.93 -31.13 -3.33
N MET A 297 -0.37 -30.45 -4.35
CA MET A 297 1.06 -30.40 -4.56
C MET A 297 1.81 -29.74 -3.40
N GLN A 298 1.29 -28.64 -2.86
CA GLN A 298 1.90 -27.90 -1.76
C GLN A 298 1.88 -28.71 -0.43
N THR A 299 0.89 -29.57 -0.22
CA THR A 299 0.86 -30.46 0.97
C THR A 299 1.93 -31.53 0.95
N GLY A 300 2.47 -31.85 -0.22
CA GLY A 300 3.59 -32.77 -0.39
C GLY A 300 4.98 -32.11 -0.25
N TYR A 301 5.06 -30.81 -0.08
CA TYR A 301 6.36 -30.13 0.07
C TYR A 301 6.92 -30.28 1.47
N GLU A 302 8.24 -30.46 1.56
CA GLU A 302 8.98 -30.32 2.81
C GLU A 302 9.12 -28.83 3.17
N ILE A 303 8.15 -28.29 3.90
CA ILE A 303 8.13 -26.88 4.28
C ILE A 303 9.12 -26.54 5.42
N GLY A 304 9.70 -27.55 6.06
CA GLY A 304 10.64 -27.37 7.19
C GLY A 304 9.98 -26.75 8.43
N PRO A 305 10.76 -26.39 9.45
CA PRO A 305 10.24 -25.81 10.69
C PRO A 305 9.63 -24.43 10.45
N ILE A 306 8.41 -24.22 10.96
CA ILE A 306 7.73 -22.92 10.93
C ILE A 306 8.00 -22.22 12.25
N ARG A 307 8.90 -21.23 12.23
CA ARG A 307 9.25 -20.39 13.38
C ARG A 307 8.36 -19.15 13.50
N CYS A 308 7.50 -18.92 12.49
CA CYS A 308 6.49 -17.86 12.51
C CYS A 308 5.38 -18.17 13.51
N GLN A 309 4.68 -17.13 13.96
CA GLN A 309 3.50 -17.30 14.79
C GLN A 309 2.38 -17.94 13.96
N ARG A 310 1.81 -19.05 14.46
CA ARG A 310 0.78 -19.81 13.74
C ARG A 310 -0.60 -19.37 14.20
N PHE A 311 -1.49 -19.20 13.24
CA PHE A 311 -2.88 -18.81 13.46
C PHE A 311 -3.82 -19.80 12.77
N PRO A 312 -4.86 -20.32 13.48
CA PRO A 312 -5.90 -21.10 12.84
C PRO A 312 -6.73 -20.22 11.91
N ALA A 313 -6.88 -20.64 10.67
CA ALA A 313 -7.56 -19.89 9.62
C ALA A 313 -8.90 -20.55 9.20
N GLU A 314 -9.55 -21.26 10.11
CA GLU A 314 -10.86 -21.91 9.89
C GLU A 314 -12.03 -20.95 10.15
N GLY A 315 -11.84 -19.97 11.01
CA GLY A 315 -12.87 -18.99 11.40
C GLY A 315 -13.11 -17.86 10.38
N PRO A 316 -14.02 -16.93 10.72
CA PRO A 316 -14.25 -15.72 9.93
C PRO A 316 -12.98 -14.90 9.77
N PRO A 317 -12.75 -14.28 8.60
CA PRO A 317 -11.56 -13.47 8.32
C PRO A 317 -11.29 -12.38 9.37
N GLU A 318 -12.33 -11.72 9.86
CA GLU A 318 -12.24 -10.67 10.87
C GLU A 318 -11.64 -11.19 12.18
N SER A 319 -12.05 -12.38 12.63
CA SER A 319 -11.53 -12.99 13.86
C SER A 319 -10.03 -13.31 13.73
N VAL A 320 -9.60 -13.80 12.56
CA VAL A 320 -8.19 -14.07 12.29
C VAL A 320 -7.39 -12.75 12.29
N ALA A 321 -7.96 -11.71 11.70
CA ALA A 321 -7.33 -10.38 11.66
C ALA A 321 -7.20 -9.77 13.06
N GLU A 322 -8.21 -9.91 13.92
CA GLU A 322 -8.15 -9.43 15.31
C GLU A 322 -7.09 -10.18 16.13
N LEU A 323 -7.00 -11.48 15.99
CA LEU A 323 -5.97 -12.30 16.64
C LEU A 323 -4.57 -11.88 16.18
N ALA A 324 -4.38 -11.69 14.88
CA ALA A 324 -3.11 -11.24 14.31
C ALA A 324 -2.75 -9.83 14.80
N MET A 325 -3.69 -8.88 14.80
CA MET A 325 -3.48 -7.53 15.32
C MET A 325 -3.11 -7.52 16.81
N ALA A 326 -3.77 -8.33 17.63
CA ALA A 326 -3.45 -8.46 19.05
C ALA A 326 -2.03 -9.01 19.28
N ALA A 327 -1.59 -9.92 18.42
CA ALA A 327 -0.24 -10.47 18.45
C ALA A 327 0.84 -9.46 18.00
N LEU A 328 0.53 -8.67 16.96
CA LEU A 328 1.42 -7.62 16.44
C LEU A 328 1.56 -6.43 17.40
N GLY A 329 0.58 -6.17 18.25
CA GLY A 329 0.61 -5.11 19.27
C GLY A 329 1.52 -5.40 20.47
N ARG A 330 1.97 -6.64 20.61
CA ARG A 330 2.90 -7.09 21.64
C ARG A 330 4.33 -7.07 21.11
#